data_95cead2f26735c4ed9f9cf368abfb11f
#
_entry.id   95cead2f26735c4ed9f9cf368abfb11f
#
_cell.length_a   1.000
_cell.length_b   1.000
_cell.length_c   1.000
_cell.angle_alpha   90.00
_cell.angle_beta   90.00
_cell.angle_gamma   90.00
#
_symmetry.space_group_name_H-M   'P 1'
#
loop_
_entity.id
_entity.type
_entity.pdbx_description
1 polymer ?
#
loop_
_entity_poly.entity_id
_entity_poly.type
_entity_poly.pdbx_seq_one_letter_code
_entity_poly.pdbx_strand_id
1 'polypeptide(L)'
;VKGSFAYVRERYEYSSDPALDRSGEDNINRIWEINPNFYFNNQRDILSFYVSDGNLNAKNARWSYDGVNLAVSYFKPIEWQEWEMELYARYQLTRREYGAPVPLWPADDPRSDKIHNLYVVLSRNFLKDYFASLTFHWIRNDSTVPYYDYDRFIYGFHMGVKF
;
A
#
# COMPACT_ATOMS: atom_id res chain seq x y z
N VAL A 1 -5.03 6.73 22.97
CA VAL A 1 -4.07 6.37 21.91
C VAL A 1 -3.72 4.90 22.06
N LYS A 2 -3.74 4.17 20.94
CA LYS A 2 -3.19 2.82 20.85
C LYS A 2 -2.23 2.81 19.65
N GLY A 3 -1.26 1.94 19.70
CA GLY A 3 -0.29 1.84 18.61
C GLY A 3 0.38 0.48 18.60
N SER A 4 1.01 0.15 17.49
CA SER A 4 1.82 -1.05 17.32
C SER A 4 3.22 -0.69 16.81
N PHE A 5 4.16 -1.52 17.18
CA PHE A 5 5.50 -1.54 16.61
C PHE A 5 5.75 -2.96 16.12
N ALA A 6 6.25 -3.11 14.92
CA ALA A 6 6.60 -4.41 14.37
C ALA A 6 7.95 -4.38 13.65
N TYR A 7 8.61 -5.51 13.66
CA TYR A 7 9.71 -5.83 12.77
C TYR A 7 9.33 -7.08 11.97
N VAL A 8 9.33 -6.96 10.65
CA VAL A 8 9.01 -8.06 9.74
C VAL A 8 10.24 -8.39 8.91
N ARG A 9 10.54 -9.67 8.81
CA ARG A 9 11.56 -10.21 7.90
C ARG A 9 10.91 -11.32 7.09
N GLU A 10 10.83 -11.12 5.79
CA GLU A 10 10.29 -12.07 4.84
C GLU A 10 11.38 -12.48 3.86
N ARG A 11 11.39 -13.76 3.49
CA ARG A 11 12.26 -14.29 2.44
C ARG A 11 11.38 -14.87 1.35
N TYR A 12 11.58 -14.38 0.15
CA TYR A 12 10.92 -14.89 -1.05
C TYR A 12 11.92 -15.67 -1.87
N GLU A 13 11.60 -16.92 -2.15
CA GLU A 13 12.38 -17.80 -3.04
C GLU A 13 11.49 -18.11 -4.25
N TYR A 14 11.91 -17.64 -5.41
CA TYR A 14 11.21 -17.95 -6.64
C TYR A 14 11.75 -19.25 -7.22
N SER A 15 10.84 -20.12 -7.69
CA SER A 15 11.17 -21.42 -8.27
C SER A 15 12.19 -21.27 -9.39
N SER A 16 13.17 -22.15 -9.39
CA SER A 16 14.21 -22.28 -10.41
C SER A 16 13.66 -22.96 -11.68
N ASP A 17 12.47 -22.64 -12.12
CA ASP A 17 11.99 -23.10 -13.42
C ASP A 17 12.92 -22.51 -14.50
N PRO A 18 13.70 -23.35 -15.22
CA PRO A 18 14.64 -22.86 -16.23
C PRO A 18 13.97 -22.10 -17.37
N ALA A 19 12.66 -22.30 -17.59
CA ALA A 19 11.88 -21.59 -18.60
C ALA A 19 11.48 -20.18 -18.16
N LEU A 20 11.55 -19.89 -16.86
CA LEU A 20 11.12 -18.61 -16.26
C LEU A 20 12.23 -17.91 -15.46
N ASP A 21 13.48 -18.36 -15.53
CA ASP A 21 14.63 -17.92 -14.72
C ASP A 21 14.39 -16.66 -13.83
N ARG A 22 13.69 -16.87 -12.72
CA ARG A 22 13.42 -15.83 -11.71
C ARG A 22 14.41 -15.88 -10.54
N SER A 23 15.49 -16.63 -10.69
CA SER A 23 16.50 -16.76 -9.62
C SER A 23 17.09 -15.42 -9.19
N GLY A 24 17.05 -14.41 -10.07
CA GLY A 24 17.44 -13.03 -9.76
C GLY A 24 16.41 -12.25 -8.95
N GLU A 25 15.17 -12.77 -8.78
CA GLU A 25 14.10 -12.14 -8.03
C GLU A 25 14.02 -12.61 -6.58
N ASP A 26 14.79 -13.65 -6.18
CA ASP A 26 14.90 -14.07 -4.79
C ASP A 26 15.32 -12.89 -3.92
N ASN A 27 14.57 -12.62 -2.86
CA ASN A 27 14.81 -11.43 -2.05
C ASN A 27 14.58 -11.67 -0.56
N ILE A 28 15.16 -10.77 0.24
CA ILE A 28 14.90 -10.65 1.67
C ILE A 28 14.32 -9.27 1.92
N ASN A 29 13.09 -9.23 2.39
CA ASN A 29 12.42 -8.01 2.81
C ASN A 29 12.59 -7.82 4.33
N ARG A 30 13.02 -6.64 4.74
CA ARG A 30 13.12 -6.25 6.15
C ARG A 30 12.40 -4.93 6.32
N ILE A 31 11.44 -4.91 7.22
CA ILE A 31 10.57 -3.75 7.44
C ILE A 31 10.48 -3.46 8.93
N TRP A 32 10.69 -2.20 9.30
CA TRP A 32 10.34 -1.64 10.59
C TRP A 32 9.11 -0.78 10.43
N GLU A 33 8.12 -0.95 11.30
CA GLU A 33 6.90 -0.18 11.21
C GLU A 33 6.40 0.32 12.57
N ILE A 34 5.81 1.51 12.54
CA ILE A 34 5.13 2.14 13.67
C ILE A 34 3.76 2.59 13.18
N ASN A 35 2.72 2.23 13.94
CA ASN A 35 1.33 2.53 13.58
C ASN A 35 0.53 3.04 14.80
N PRO A 36 0.62 4.34 15.16
CA PRO A 36 -0.21 4.95 16.19
C PRO A 36 -1.63 5.20 15.68
N ASN A 37 -2.62 4.90 16.53
CA ASN A 37 -4.04 5.12 16.28
C ASN A 37 -4.63 6.07 17.34
N PHE A 38 -5.38 7.06 16.88
CA PHE A 38 -6.06 8.06 17.69
C PHE A 38 -7.58 7.86 17.54
N TYR A 39 -8.27 7.82 18.67
CA TYR A 39 -9.70 7.55 18.72
C TYR A 39 -10.45 8.80 19.18
N PHE A 40 -11.51 9.16 18.46
CA PHE A 40 -12.37 10.32 18.74
C PHE A 40 -13.83 9.88 18.80
N ASN A 41 -14.71 10.79 19.23
CA ASN A 41 -16.17 10.59 19.27
C ASN A 41 -16.57 9.25 19.91
N ASN A 42 -16.15 9.04 21.16
CA ASN A 42 -16.38 7.78 21.89
C ASN A 42 -15.82 6.54 21.16
N GLN A 43 -14.65 6.67 20.54
CA GLN A 43 -13.94 5.63 19.79
C GLN A 43 -14.61 5.24 18.45
N ARG A 44 -15.53 6.02 17.96
CA ARG A 44 -16.18 5.78 16.66
C ARG A 44 -15.30 6.22 15.49
N ASP A 45 -14.63 7.35 15.62
CA ASP A 45 -13.73 7.88 14.59
C ASP A 45 -12.30 7.44 14.90
N ILE A 46 -11.57 6.98 13.89
CA ILE A 46 -10.19 6.51 14.05
C ILE A 46 -9.30 7.22 13.03
N LEU A 47 -8.29 7.93 13.53
CA LEU A 47 -7.21 8.48 12.72
C LEU A 47 -5.95 7.66 12.99
N SER A 48 -5.37 7.08 11.94
CA SER A 48 -4.17 6.28 12.04
C SER A 48 -3.05 6.88 11.22
N PHE A 49 -1.85 6.86 11.77
CA PHE A 49 -0.63 7.16 11.05
C PHE A 49 0.19 5.89 10.92
N TYR A 50 0.88 5.76 9.82
CA TYR A 50 1.73 4.63 9.55
C TYR A 50 3.06 5.14 9.00
N VAL A 51 4.14 4.67 9.58
CA VAL A 51 5.50 4.91 9.12
C VAL A 51 6.21 3.58 9.06
N SER A 52 6.81 3.26 7.94
CA SER A 52 7.72 2.14 7.85
C SER A 52 8.97 2.52 7.06
N ASP A 53 10.07 1.93 7.48
CA ASP A 53 11.34 1.94 6.78
C ASP A 53 11.76 0.50 6.55
N GLY A 54 12.23 0.20 5.34
CA GLY A 54 12.57 -1.17 4.99
C GLY A 54 13.42 -1.26 3.74
N ASN A 55 14.06 -2.40 3.60
CA ASN A 55 14.84 -2.71 2.43
C ASN A 55 14.45 -4.06 1.82
N LEU A 56 14.53 -4.12 0.51
CA LEU A 56 14.44 -5.32 -0.27
C LEU A 56 15.82 -5.62 -0.85
N ASN A 57 16.41 -6.73 -0.43
CA ASN A 57 17.69 -7.21 -0.97
C ASN A 57 17.41 -8.37 -1.93
N ALA A 58 17.40 -8.10 -3.22
CA ALA A 58 17.28 -9.10 -4.26
C ALA A 58 18.67 -9.59 -4.72
N LYS A 59 18.75 -10.81 -5.26
CA LYS A 59 19.99 -11.30 -5.90
C LYS A 59 20.46 -10.38 -7.03
N ASN A 60 19.53 -9.79 -7.77
CA ASN A 60 19.83 -8.80 -8.77
C ASN A 60 19.63 -7.40 -8.19
N ALA A 61 20.71 -6.62 -8.13
CA ALA A 61 20.72 -5.29 -7.51
C ALA A 61 19.70 -4.31 -8.11
N ARG A 62 19.30 -4.49 -9.37
CA ARG A 62 18.25 -3.66 -10.02
C ARG A 62 16.87 -3.78 -9.38
N TRP A 63 16.61 -4.87 -8.66
CA TRP A 63 15.37 -5.11 -7.91
C TRP A 63 15.50 -4.82 -6.42
N SER A 64 16.75 -4.63 -5.96
CA SER A 64 17.00 -4.21 -4.57
C SER A 64 16.65 -2.74 -4.40
N TYR A 65 16.01 -2.42 -3.29
CA TYR A 65 15.71 -1.02 -2.95
C TYR A 65 15.69 -0.80 -1.44
N ASP A 66 15.97 0.42 -1.06
CA ASP A 66 15.62 0.97 0.23
C ASP A 66 14.34 1.80 0.08
N GLY A 67 13.45 1.72 1.06
CA GLY A 67 12.15 2.34 0.95
C GLY A 67 11.55 2.82 2.24
N VAL A 68 10.92 4.00 2.16
CA VAL A 68 10.13 4.58 3.26
C VAL A 68 8.67 4.67 2.83
N ASN A 69 7.78 4.26 3.73
CA ASN A 69 6.34 4.42 3.57
C ASN A 69 5.81 5.34 4.66
N LEU A 70 5.00 6.29 4.26
CA LEU A 70 4.23 7.16 5.15
C LEU A 70 2.77 7.02 4.76
N ALA A 71 1.88 6.77 5.73
CA ALA A 71 0.46 6.79 5.44
C ALA A 71 -0.33 7.44 6.56
N VAL A 72 -1.47 8.01 6.17
CA VAL A 72 -2.52 8.45 7.06
C VAL A 72 -3.82 7.78 6.62
N SER A 73 -4.58 7.26 7.57
CA SER A 73 -5.90 6.73 7.29
C SER A 73 -6.92 7.27 8.29
N TYR A 74 -8.14 7.40 7.82
CA TYR A 74 -9.27 7.86 8.60
C TYR A 74 -10.46 6.93 8.40
N PHE A 75 -10.99 6.45 9.50
CA PHE A 75 -12.23 5.69 9.54
C PHE A 75 -13.29 6.50 10.26
N LYS A 76 -14.48 6.58 9.68
CA LYS A 76 -15.63 7.28 10.24
C LYS A 76 -16.93 6.57 9.95
N PRO A 77 -17.71 6.15 10.97
CA PRO A 77 -19.11 5.82 10.80
C PRO A 77 -19.91 7.10 10.49
N ILE A 78 -20.79 7.02 9.51
CA ILE A 78 -21.65 8.11 9.06
C ILE A 78 -23.09 7.70 9.29
N GLU A 79 -23.80 8.44 10.11
CA GLU A 79 -25.25 8.32 10.31
C GLU A 79 -25.92 9.43 9.49
N TRP A 80 -26.65 9.07 8.46
CA TRP A 80 -27.43 10.00 7.67
C TRP A 80 -28.84 9.48 7.51
N GLN A 81 -29.78 10.13 8.23
CA GLN A 81 -31.16 9.68 8.38
C GLN A 81 -31.18 8.26 9.00
N GLU A 82 -31.78 7.28 8.30
CA GLU A 82 -31.82 5.87 8.69
C GLU A 82 -30.66 5.04 8.09
N TRP A 83 -29.66 5.71 7.50
CA TRP A 83 -28.56 5.08 6.79
C TRP A 83 -27.31 5.06 7.66
N GLU A 84 -26.89 3.88 8.03
CA GLU A 84 -25.62 3.63 8.67
C GLU A 84 -24.59 3.28 7.60
N MET A 85 -23.59 4.12 7.42
CA MET A 85 -22.53 3.95 6.46
C MET A 85 -21.18 4.03 7.18
N GLU A 86 -20.15 3.50 6.55
CA GLU A 86 -18.78 3.57 7.00
C GLU A 86 -17.92 4.16 5.90
N LEU A 87 -17.18 5.20 6.23
CA LEU A 87 -16.16 5.80 5.36
C LEU A 87 -14.78 5.38 5.85
N TYR A 88 -14.01 4.82 4.96
CA TYR A 88 -12.58 4.63 5.15
C TYR A 88 -11.82 5.35 4.05
N ALA A 89 -10.83 6.15 4.42
CA ALA A 89 -9.92 6.79 3.49
C ALA A 89 -8.47 6.58 3.95
N ARG A 90 -7.58 6.28 3.01
CA ARG A 90 -6.14 6.13 3.27
C ARG A 90 -5.35 6.79 2.16
N TYR A 91 -4.43 7.66 2.53
CA TYR A 91 -3.39 8.15 1.65
C TYR A 91 -2.05 7.60 2.10
N GLN A 92 -1.26 7.10 1.14
CA GLN A 92 0.08 6.57 1.36
C GLN A 92 1.05 7.18 0.36
N LEU A 93 2.20 7.55 0.87
CA LEU A 93 3.37 7.95 0.10
C LEU A 93 4.47 6.92 0.33
N THR A 94 4.96 6.32 -0.75
CA THR A 94 6.09 5.40 -0.74
C THR A 94 7.23 6.00 -1.56
N ARG A 95 8.42 6.04 -1.00
CA ARG A 95 9.65 6.34 -1.73
C ARG A 95 10.51 5.09 -1.79
N ARG A 96 11.06 4.79 -2.96
CA ARG A 96 11.98 3.68 -3.16
C ARG A 96 13.21 4.16 -3.92
N GLU A 97 14.38 3.77 -3.45
CA GLU A 97 15.67 4.02 -4.10
C GLU A 97 16.30 2.68 -4.44
N TYR A 98 16.53 2.44 -5.71
CA TYR A 98 17.01 1.16 -6.21
C TYR A 98 18.54 1.13 -6.25
N GLY A 99 19.11 -0.07 -6.05
CA GLY A 99 20.54 -0.25 -5.90
C GLY A 99 21.35 -0.22 -7.22
N ALA A 100 20.68 -0.28 -8.38
CA ALA A 100 21.37 -0.28 -9.66
C ALA A 100 20.52 0.35 -10.79
N PRO A 101 21.18 0.88 -11.85
CA PRO A 101 20.52 1.42 -13.02
C PRO A 101 19.67 0.37 -13.76
N VAL A 102 18.65 0.85 -14.49
CA VAL A 102 17.82 0.01 -15.34
C VAL A 102 18.57 -0.26 -16.64
N PRO A 103 18.77 -1.53 -17.07
CA PRO A 103 19.40 -1.85 -18.34
C PRO A 103 18.66 -1.19 -19.51
N LEU A 104 19.40 -0.75 -20.52
CA LEU A 104 18.89 -0.08 -21.72
C LEU A 104 18.30 1.32 -21.49
N TRP A 105 18.35 1.83 -20.28
CA TRP A 105 18.01 3.23 -19.98
C TRP A 105 19.29 4.07 -20.07
N PRO A 106 19.29 5.23 -20.75
CA PRO A 106 20.50 5.99 -21.01
C PRO A 106 21.09 6.71 -19.79
N ALA A 107 20.40 6.69 -18.65
CA ALA A 107 20.92 7.27 -17.42
C ALA A 107 21.71 6.23 -16.62
N ASP A 108 22.91 6.61 -16.18
CA ASP A 108 23.75 5.78 -15.32
C ASP A 108 23.27 5.78 -13.85
N ASP A 109 22.30 6.61 -13.53
CA ASP A 109 21.77 6.76 -12.17
C ASP A 109 20.79 5.64 -11.82
N PRO A 110 20.81 5.15 -10.59
CA PRO A 110 19.81 4.23 -10.08
C PRO A 110 18.40 4.81 -10.14
N ARG A 111 17.42 3.94 -10.35
CA ARG A 111 15.99 4.32 -10.36
C ARG A 111 15.55 4.78 -8.97
N SER A 112 14.76 5.84 -8.94
CA SER A 112 14.01 6.28 -7.75
C SER A 112 12.54 6.43 -8.10
N ASP A 113 11.66 5.87 -7.25
CA ASP A 113 10.22 5.93 -7.42
C ASP A 113 9.57 6.66 -6.24
N LYS A 114 8.58 7.50 -6.56
CA LYS A 114 7.71 8.14 -5.57
C LYS A 114 6.27 7.78 -5.88
N ILE A 115 5.71 6.88 -5.07
CA ILE A 115 4.40 6.29 -5.29
C ILE A 115 3.39 6.96 -4.36
N HIS A 116 2.38 7.58 -4.94
CA HIS A 116 1.19 8.10 -4.27
C HIS A 116 0.05 7.11 -4.41
N ASN A 117 -0.64 6.86 -3.32
CA ASN A 117 -1.73 5.90 -3.28
C ASN A 117 -2.86 6.47 -2.42
N LEU A 118 -4.01 6.77 -3.02
CA LEU A 118 -5.22 7.18 -2.33
C LEU A 118 -6.28 6.10 -2.49
N TYR A 119 -6.75 5.56 -1.38
CA TYR A 119 -7.78 4.54 -1.33
C TYR A 119 -8.95 5.04 -0.49
N VAL A 120 -10.16 5.00 -1.04
CA VAL A 120 -11.38 5.42 -0.37
C VAL A 120 -12.42 4.33 -0.52
N VAL A 121 -13.08 3.98 0.57
CA VAL A 121 -14.20 3.04 0.61
C VAL A 121 -15.36 3.69 1.33
N LEU A 122 -16.52 3.63 0.71
CA LEU A 122 -17.79 3.90 1.34
C LEU A 122 -18.58 2.60 1.38
N SER A 123 -18.91 2.12 2.56
CA SER A 123 -19.65 0.86 2.75
C SER A 123 -20.93 1.09 3.53
N ARG A 124 -21.91 0.22 3.31
CA ARG A 124 -23.17 0.16 4.03
C ARG A 124 -23.57 -1.27 4.29
N ASN A 125 -23.99 -1.56 5.52
CA ASN A 125 -24.71 -2.77 5.86
C ASN A 125 -26.21 -2.55 5.74
N PHE A 126 -26.95 -3.49 5.19
CA PHE A 126 -28.40 -3.44 5.09
C PHE A 126 -28.99 -4.85 5.30
N LEU A 127 -30.22 -4.90 5.81
CA LEU A 127 -30.93 -6.16 6.11
C LEU A 127 -30.09 -7.16 6.94
N LYS A 128 -29.33 -6.68 7.92
CA LYS A 128 -28.44 -7.43 8.85
C LYS A 128 -27.32 -8.21 8.16
N ASP A 129 -27.62 -8.96 7.11
CA ASP A 129 -26.72 -9.95 6.50
C ASP A 129 -26.09 -9.47 5.20
N TYR A 130 -26.52 -8.33 4.66
CA TYR A 130 -26.04 -7.84 3.37
C TYR A 130 -25.17 -6.60 3.54
N PHE A 131 -24.20 -6.44 2.66
CA PHE A 131 -23.41 -5.22 2.55
C PHE A 131 -23.23 -4.81 1.09
N ALA A 132 -23.02 -3.51 0.89
CA ALA A 132 -22.55 -2.96 -0.38
C ALA A 132 -21.41 -1.98 -0.10
N SER A 133 -20.44 -1.88 -1.00
CA SER A 133 -19.38 -0.90 -0.92
C SER A 133 -19.02 -0.34 -2.28
N LEU A 134 -18.65 0.94 -2.28
CA LEU A 134 -18.02 1.65 -3.38
C LEU A 134 -16.55 1.89 -3.02
N THR A 135 -15.67 1.57 -3.94
CA THR A 135 -14.23 1.78 -3.78
C THR A 135 -13.71 2.71 -4.84
N PHE A 136 -12.81 3.59 -4.44
CA PHE A 136 -12.01 4.43 -5.31
C PHE A 136 -10.54 4.25 -4.93
N HIS A 137 -9.70 4.01 -5.93
CA HIS A 137 -8.27 3.84 -5.75
C HIS A 137 -7.54 4.61 -6.83
N TRP A 138 -6.72 5.58 -6.42
CA TRP A 138 -5.82 6.32 -7.27
C TRP A 138 -4.39 5.98 -6.91
N ILE A 139 -3.59 5.62 -7.92
CA ILE A 139 -2.19 5.29 -7.79
C ILE A 139 -1.42 6.09 -8.83
N ARG A 140 -0.43 6.84 -8.38
CA ARG A 140 0.51 7.53 -9.25
C ARG A 140 1.94 7.17 -8.84
N ASN A 141 2.74 6.78 -9.80
CA ASN A 141 4.17 6.60 -9.63
C ASN A 141 4.93 7.65 -10.44
N ASP A 142 5.68 8.50 -9.76
CA ASP A 142 6.64 9.41 -10.36
C ASP A 142 8.02 8.72 -10.25
N SER A 143 8.60 8.32 -11.39
CA SER A 143 9.87 7.60 -11.45
C SER A 143 10.94 8.42 -12.18
N THR A 144 12.20 8.26 -11.78
CA THR A 144 13.33 8.81 -12.54
C THR A 144 13.50 8.14 -13.90
N VAL A 145 12.88 6.97 -14.09
CA VAL A 145 12.84 6.23 -15.34
C VAL A 145 11.42 6.32 -15.92
N PRO A 146 11.15 7.09 -16.99
CA PRO A 146 9.79 7.35 -17.51
C PRO A 146 8.99 6.09 -17.85
N TYR A 147 9.63 4.98 -18.12
CA TYR A 147 8.97 3.71 -18.38
C TYR A 147 8.16 3.17 -17.18
N TYR A 148 8.48 3.65 -15.98
CA TYR A 148 7.81 3.29 -14.73
C TYR A 148 6.85 4.39 -14.23
N ASP A 149 6.74 5.52 -14.96
CA ASP A 149 5.74 6.53 -14.65
C ASP A 149 4.36 6.01 -15.03
N TYR A 150 3.41 6.12 -14.12
CA TYR A 150 2.01 5.84 -14.43
C TYR A 150 1.07 6.59 -13.49
N ASP A 151 -0.12 6.81 -13.99
CA ASP A 151 -1.28 7.32 -13.25
C ASP A 151 -2.47 6.39 -13.52
N ARG A 152 -3.10 5.90 -12.46
CA ARG A 152 -4.17 4.91 -12.56
C ARG A 152 -5.30 5.21 -11.60
N PHE A 153 -6.52 5.14 -12.13
CA PHE A 153 -7.76 5.21 -11.37
C PHE A 153 -8.49 3.86 -11.47
N ILE A 154 -8.91 3.34 -10.31
CA ILE A 154 -9.64 2.08 -10.22
C ILE A 154 -10.91 2.35 -9.41
N TYR A 155 -12.05 1.97 -9.97
CA TYR A 155 -13.35 2.07 -9.31
C TYR A 155 -13.90 0.67 -9.11
N GLY A 156 -14.50 0.41 -7.96
CA GLY A 156 -15.11 -0.88 -7.65
C GLY A 156 -16.46 -0.72 -6.98
N PHE A 157 -17.35 -1.64 -7.30
CA PHE A 157 -18.60 -1.86 -6.57
C PHE A 157 -18.64 -3.31 -6.12
N HIS A 158 -18.89 -3.51 -4.83
CA HIS A 158 -18.96 -4.83 -4.22
C HIS A 158 -20.26 -5.00 -3.47
N MET A 159 -20.87 -6.17 -3.59
CA MET A 159 -22.01 -6.61 -2.77
C MET A 159 -21.73 -8.00 -2.22
N GLY A 160 -22.20 -8.27 -1.02
CA GLY A 160 -22.03 -9.58 -0.40
C GLY A 160 -23.01 -9.86 0.72
N VAL A 161 -22.93 -11.09 1.20
CA VAL A 161 -23.72 -11.60 2.32
C VAL A 161 -22.74 -12.01 3.43
N LYS A 162 -23.08 -11.66 4.67
CA LYS A 162 -22.36 -12.11 5.87
C LYS A 162 -23.07 -13.37 6.39
N PHE A 163 -22.32 -14.44 6.58
CA PHE A 163 -22.80 -15.71 7.14
C PHE A 163 -22.40 -15.83 8.59
#